data_3165352ec8d83e84b046b482d1666089
#
_entry.id   3165352ec8d83e84b046b482d1666089
#
_cell.length_a   1.000
_cell.length_b   1.000
_cell.length_c   1.000
_cell.angle_alpha   90.00
_cell.angle_beta   90.00
_cell.angle_gamma   90.00
#
_symmetry.space_group_name_H-M   'P 1'
#
loop_
_entity.id
_entity.type
_entity.pdbx_description
1 polymer ?
#
loop_
_entity_poly.entity_id
_entity_poly.type
_entity_poly.pdbx_seq_one_letter_code
_entity_poly.pdbx_strand_id
1 'polypeptide(L)'
;MSCYLITGGAGFFGTVLKQHLLKQGAECVSIDLEPDSFQHPRFTAYQGDINDDSLMEKIFSVHKPEAVFHCAALLAHVKKDLKRLWHANVDGTRNVYDFALKYGVKKIVFISSNCLWAKNFDSPVTEDEEPNPVEIYGKSKLEGEKILLSQPDKINSIIFRSPTIMDEGRLGLLGILFEFIDEGRKLPMVGDGTNRYQFIYAKDLAKACDLALAADYSEIFNIGADDVKSFNEVYQYVINKSGSGSR
;
A
#
# COMPACT_ATOMS: atom_id res chain seq x y z
N MET A 1 -21.26 -5.13 -14.42
CA MET A 1 -19.79 -4.92 -14.47
C MET A 1 -19.44 -4.28 -13.15
N SER A 2 -18.51 -4.89 -12.40
CA SER A 2 -18.18 -4.38 -11.05
C SER A 2 -17.39 -3.08 -11.14
N CYS A 3 -17.77 -2.10 -10.33
CA CYS A 3 -17.10 -0.82 -10.21
C CYS A 3 -16.35 -0.75 -8.89
N TYR A 4 -15.08 -0.35 -8.93
CA TYR A 4 -14.22 -0.26 -7.75
C TYR A 4 -13.64 1.14 -7.60
N LEU A 5 -13.67 1.66 -6.38
CA LEU A 5 -13.00 2.91 -6.01
C LEU A 5 -11.58 2.62 -5.51
N ILE A 6 -10.60 3.35 -6.04
CA ILE A 6 -9.20 3.29 -5.62
C ILE A 6 -8.79 4.65 -5.08
N THR A 7 -8.57 4.79 -3.79
CA THR A 7 -7.97 6.00 -3.24
C THR A 7 -6.45 5.93 -3.37
N GLY A 8 -5.79 7.04 -3.66
CA GLY A 8 -4.35 7.02 -3.99
C GLY A 8 -4.07 6.42 -5.37
N GLY A 9 -5.01 6.59 -6.31
CA GLY A 9 -4.96 5.95 -7.63
C GLY A 9 -3.87 6.45 -8.57
N ALA A 10 -3.42 7.69 -8.43
CA ALA A 10 -2.27 8.24 -9.17
C ALA A 10 -0.92 7.81 -8.58
N GLY A 11 -0.92 7.28 -7.35
CA GLY A 11 0.26 6.76 -6.69
C GLY A 11 0.83 5.50 -7.36
N PHE A 12 2.04 5.12 -6.96
CA PHE A 12 2.74 3.97 -7.52
C PHE A 12 1.90 2.68 -7.47
N PHE A 13 1.47 2.26 -6.27
CA PHE A 13 0.70 1.02 -6.14
C PHE A 13 -0.71 1.15 -6.73
N GLY A 14 -1.38 2.30 -6.54
CA GLY A 14 -2.69 2.56 -7.14
C GLY A 14 -2.68 2.42 -8.66
N THR A 15 -1.58 2.83 -9.31
CA THR A 15 -1.40 2.65 -10.76
C THR A 15 -1.29 1.19 -11.17
N VAL A 16 -0.53 0.38 -10.44
CA VAL A 16 -0.40 -1.07 -10.71
C VAL A 16 -1.75 -1.77 -10.49
N LEU A 17 -2.42 -1.45 -9.39
CA LEU A 17 -3.71 -2.05 -9.02
C LEU A 17 -4.81 -1.73 -10.03
N LYS A 18 -4.98 -0.45 -10.44
CA LYS A 18 -6.00 -0.10 -11.43
C LYS A 18 -5.78 -0.80 -12.78
N GLN A 19 -4.52 -0.90 -13.21
CA GLN A 19 -4.19 -1.61 -14.45
C GLN A 19 -4.53 -3.11 -14.36
N HIS A 20 -4.28 -3.73 -13.19
CA HIS A 20 -4.64 -5.12 -12.94
C HIS A 20 -6.16 -5.30 -13.01
N LEU A 21 -6.93 -4.52 -12.27
CA LEU A 21 -8.40 -4.63 -12.20
C LEU A 21 -9.07 -4.34 -13.55
N LEU A 22 -8.59 -3.35 -14.30
CA LEU A 22 -9.07 -3.04 -15.64
C LEU A 22 -8.83 -4.19 -16.62
N LYS A 23 -7.69 -4.90 -16.53
CA LYS A 23 -7.40 -6.11 -17.32
C LYS A 23 -8.37 -7.24 -17.00
N GLN A 24 -8.82 -7.34 -15.73
CA GLN A 24 -9.85 -8.31 -15.32
C GLN A 24 -11.28 -7.92 -15.74
N GLY A 25 -11.44 -6.79 -16.41
CA GLY A 25 -12.73 -6.35 -16.94
C GLY A 25 -13.54 -5.44 -16.03
N ALA A 26 -13.00 -5.04 -14.87
CA ALA A 26 -13.67 -4.12 -13.97
C ALA A 26 -13.77 -2.70 -14.53
N GLU A 27 -14.69 -1.90 -13.97
CA GLU A 27 -14.68 -0.45 -14.03
C GLU A 27 -13.93 0.08 -12.80
N CYS A 28 -13.06 1.07 -12.99
CA CYS A 28 -12.29 1.66 -11.92
C CYS A 28 -12.52 3.16 -11.85
N VAL A 29 -12.68 3.65 -10.62
CA VAL A 29 -12.71 5.07 -10.30
C VAL A 29 -11.57 5.34 -9.34
N SER A 30 -10.85 6.43 -9.53
CA SER A 30 -9.79 6.81 -8.58
C SER A 30 -9.98 8.23 -8.05
N ILE A 31 -9.45 8.44 -6.83
CA ILE A 31 -9.25 9.76 -6.23
C ILE A 31 -7.82 9.85 -5.71
N ASP A 32 -7.14 10.96 -6.04
CA ASP A 32 -5.79 11.26 -5.57
C ASP A 32 -5.59 12.78 -5.49
N LEU A 33 -4.68 13.22 -4.63
CA LEU A 33 -4.26 14.63 -4.57
C LEU A 33 -3.53 15.05 -5.86
N GLU A 34 -2.81 14.10 -6.47
CA GLU A 34 -2.11 14.33 -7.73
C GLU A 34 -3.01 13.97 -8.93
N PRO A 35 -2.86 14.66 -10.06
CA PRO A 35 -3.61 14.36 -11.26
C PRO A 35 -3.21 12.98 -11.82
N ASP A 36 -4.20 12.22 -12.25
CA ASP A 36 -3.99 10.91 -12.89
C ASP A 36 -4.15 11.04 -14.42
N SER A 37 -3.05 10.92 -15.15
CA SER A 37 -3.03 11.03 -16.60
C SER A 37 -3.35 9.72 -17.35
N PHE A 38 -3.59 8.63 -16.62
CA PHE A 38 -3.91 7.33 -17.22
C PHE A 38 -5.26 7.40 -17.93
N GLN A 39 -5.32 6.84 -19.15
CA GLN A 39 -6.52 6.85 -19.97
C GLN A 39 -6.99 5.42 -20.29
N HIS A 40 -8.24 5.12 -20.00
CA HIS A 40 -8.86 3.86 -20.35
C HIS A 40 -10.39 4.03 -20.42
N PRO A 41 -11.13 3.35 -21.35
CA PRO A 41 -12.58 3.54 -21.47
C PRO A 41 -13.41 3.20 -20.23
N ARG A 42 -12.89 2.38 -19.32
CA ARG A 42 -13.54 1.96 -18.07
C ARG A 42 -12.85 2.57 -16.84
N PHE A 43 -12.20 3.72 -16.98
CA PHE A 43 -11.52 4.39 -15.90
C PHE A 43 -11.92 5.85 -15.82
N THR A 44 -12.23 6.30 -14.60
CA THR A 44 -12.51 7.70 -14.28
C THR A 44 -11.62 8.15 -13.14
N ALA A 45 -10.89 9.25 -13.31
CA ALA A 45 -10.04 9.83 -12.29
C ALA A 45 -10.64 11.12 -11.73
N TYR A 46 -10.54 11.27 -10.42
CA TYR A 46 -10.83 12.52 -9.70
C TYR A 46 -9.56 13.03 -9.03
N GLN A 47 -9.26 14.28 -9.22
CA GLN A 47 -8.23 14.96 -8.45
C GLN A 47 -8.86 15.66 -7.25
N GLY A 48 -8.39 15.33 -6.03
CA GLY A 48 -8.88 15.95 -4.80
C GLY A 48 -8.47 15.18 -3.55
N ASP A 49 -8.88 15.73 -2.41
CA ASP A 49 -8.62 15.14 -1.10
C ASP A 49 -9.76 14.17 -0.71
N ILE A 50 -9.41 13.02 -0.16
CA ILE A 50 -10.38 12.08 0.41
C ILE A 50 -11.10 12.64 1.65
N ASN A 51 -10.64 13.77 2.20
CA ASN A 51 -11.33 14.54 3.24
C ASN A 51 -12.33 15.59 2.68
N ASP A 52 -12.46 15.73 1.37
CA ASP A 52 -13.47 16.59 0.75
C ASP A 52 -14.79 15.83 0.65
N ASP A 53 -15.70 16.12 1.62
CA ASP A 53 -17.01 15.48 1.71
C ASP A 53 -17.84 15.66 0.44
N SER A 54 -17.76 16.83 -0.21
CA SER A 54 -18.53 17.11 -1.43
C SER A 54 -18.06 16.26 -2.59
N LEU A 55 -16.74 16.09 -2.73
CA LEU A 55 -16.14 15.25 -3.75
C LEU A 55 -16.42 13.76 -3.48
N MET A 56 -16.28 13.31 -2.24
CA MET A 56 -16.59 11.93 -1.86
C MET A 56 -18.07 11.61 -2.08
N GLU A 57 -18.98 12.50 -1.69
CA GLU A 57 -20.41 12.37 -1.98
C GLU A 57 -20.70 12.20 -3.46
N LYS A 58 -20.06 13.03 -4.30
CA LYS A 58 -20.18 12.93 -5.75
C LYS A 58 -19.69 11.58 -6.27
N ILE A 59 -18.51 11.13 -5.84
CA ILE A 59 -17.89 9.87 -6.30
C ILE A 59 -18.81 8.69 -5.94
N PHE A 60 -19.19 8.58 -4.67
CA PHE A 60 -19.99 7.44 -4.21
C PHE A 60 -21.41 7.43 -4.80
N SER A 61 -22.04 8.60 -4.93
CA SER A 61 -23.42 8.70 -5.49
C SER A 61 -23.46 8.37 -6.98
N VAL A 62 -22.46 8.82 -7.74
CA VAL A 62 -22.41 8.62 -9.20
C VAL A 62 -21.98 7.20 -9.55
N HIS A 63 -20.90 6.72 -8.94
CA HIS A 63 -20.27 5.47 -9.35
C HIS A 63 -20.73 4.25 -8.55
N LYS A 64 -21.27 4.44 -7.35
CA LYS A 64 -21.78 3.36 -6.48
C LYS A 64 -20.81 2.16 -6.40
N PRO A 65 -19.57 2.36 -5.95
CA PRO A 65 -18.56 1.32 -5.98
C PRO A 65 -18.99 0.12 -5.13
N GLU A 66 -18.75 -1.09 -5.63
CA GLU A 66 -19.02 -2.35 -4.92
C GLU A 66 -17.96 -2.61 -3.84
N ALA A 67 -16.72 -2.16 -4.09
CA ALA A 67 -15.62 -2.23 -3.14
C ALA A 67 -14.71 -1.01 -3.23
N VAL A 68 -13.98 -0.74 -2.14
CA VAL A 68 -12.97 0.32 -2.07
C VAL A 68 -11.60 -0.32 -1.84
N PHE A 69 -10.62 0.04 -2.66
CA PHE A 69 -9.20 -0.22 -2.43
C PHE A 69 -8.58 1.05 -1.86
N HIS A 70 -8.30 1.03 -0.56
CA HIS A 70 -7.78 2.20 0.14
C HIS A 70 -6.25 2.16 0.17
N CYS A 71 -5.64 2.81 -0.83
CA CYS A 71 -4.19 2.90 -1.00
C CYS A 71 -3.63 4.28 -0.64
N ALA A 72 -4.49 5.30 -0.49
CA ALA A 72 -4.08 6.65 -0.15
C ALA A 72 -3.37 6.68 1.21
N ALA A 73 -2.17 7.24 1.24
CA ALA A 73 -1.44 7.54 2.45
C ALA A 73 -0.30 8.52 2.18
N LEU A 74 -0.06 9.42 3.11
CA LEU A 74 1.17 10.21 3.16
C LEU A 74 2.25 9.45 3.91
N LEU A 75 3.44 9.38 3.31
CA LEU A 75 4.62 8.77 3.92
C LEU A 75 5.37 9.77 4.81
N ALA A 76 6.04 9.28 5.85
CA ALA A 76 6.77 10.11 6.83
C ALA A 76 8.10 10.70 6.32
N HIS A 77 8.30 10.88 5.02
CA HIS A 77 9.53 11.45 4.47
C HIS A 77 9.75 12.92 4.85
N VAL A 78 8.73 13.61 5.33
CA VAL A 78 8.80 15.02 5.72
C VAL A 78 8.47 15.14 7.19
N LYS A 79 9.51 15.19 8.04
CA LYS A 79 9.38 15.45 9.50
C LYS A 79 8.64 16.76 9.87
N LYS A 80 8.26 17.57 8.89
CA LYS A 80 7.76 18.93 9.11
C LYS A 80 6.24 19.06 9.22
N ASP A 81 5.45 18.05 8.82
CA ASP A 81 4.00 18.16 8.87
C ASP A 81 3.30 16.87 9.33
N LEU A 82 3.52 16.54 10.58
CA LEU A 82 2.93 15.37 11.24
C LEU A 82 1.39 15.48 11.34
N LYS A 83 0.87 16.71 11.45
CA LYS A 83 -0.59 16.95 11.46
C LYS A 83 -1.23 16.63 10.13
N ARG A 84 -0.59 17.05 9.04
CA ARG A 84 -1.07 16.73 7.68
C ARG A 84 -1.04 15.24 7.42
N LEU A 85 0.03 14.54 7.85
CA LEU A 85 0.10 13.09 7.75
C LEU A 85 -1.04 12.42 8.50
N TRP A 86 -1.27 12.83 9.74
CA TRP A 86 -2.36 12.28 10.57
C TRP A 86 -3.71 12.53 9.91
N HIS A 87 -3.99 13.76 9.50
CA HIS A 87 -5.21 14.13 8.81
C HIS A 87 -5.44 13.31 7.53
N ALA A 88 -4.41 13.17 6.69
CA ALA A 88 -4.54 12.37 5.47
C ALA A 88 -4.76 10.87 5.74
N ASN A 89 -4.00 10.29 6.70
CA ASN A 89 -3.99 8.85 6.91
C ASN A 89 -5.08 8.37 7.86
N VAL A 90 -5.49 9.17 8.84
CA VAL A 90 -6.46 8.76 9.86
C VAL A 90 -7.84 9.36 9.57
N ASP A 91 -7.95 10.70 9.48
CA ASP A 91 -9.23 11.33 9.20
C ASP A 91 -9.72 10.93 7.80
N GLY A 92 -8.80 10.89 6.81
CA GLY A 92 -9.11 10.42 5.46
C GLY A 92 -9.58 8.96 5.42
N THR A 93 -8.95 8.05 6.19
CA THR A 93 -9.43 6.66 6.31
C THR A 93 -10.82 6.61 6.92
N ARG A 94 -11.08 7.42 7.95
CA ARG A 94 -12.41 7.51 8.57
C ARG A 94 -13.45 8.01 7.57
N ASN A 95 -13.13 9.06 6.81
CA ASN A 95 -14.03 9.62 5.82
C ASN A 95 -14.36 8.59 4.72
N VAL A 96 -13.37 7.89 4.20
CA VAL A 96 -13.58 6.80 3.24
C VAL A 96 -14.50 5.71 3.81
N TYR A 97 -14.28 5.32 5.07
CA TYR A 97 -15.09 4.31 5.76
C TYR A 97 -16.53 4.76 5.96
N ASP A 98 -16.74 6.00 6.42
CA ASP A 98 -18.07 6.56 6.66
C ASP A 98 -18.89 6.68 5.36
N PHE A 99 -18.26 7.11 4.26
CA PHE A 99 -18.90 7.11 2.94
C PHE A 99 -19.18 5.70 2.43
N ALA A 100 -18.28 4.76 2.64
CA ALA A 100 -18.51 3.36 2.29
C ALA A 100 -19.70 2.77 3.05
N LEU A 101 -19.84 3.05 4.36
CA LEU A 101 -21.01 2.69 5.15
C LEU A 101 -22.29 3.34 4.62
N LYS A 102 -22.26 4.65 4.40
CA LYS A 102 -23.41 5.44 3.91
C LYS A 102 -23.97 4.91 2.60
N TYR A 103 -23.07 4.49 1.69
CA TYR A 103 -23.46 4.02 0.35
C TYR A 103 -23.58 2.49 0.24
N GLY A 104 -23.47 1.79 1.36
CA GLY A 104 -23.68 0.33 1.41
C GLY A 104 -22.61 -0.48 0.71
N VAL A 105 -21.38 0.04 0.60
CA VAL A 105 -20.21 -0.72 0.14
C VAL A 105 -20.00 -1.93 1.05
N LYS A 106 -19.74 -3.09 0.46
CA LYS A 106 -19.62 -4.34 1.21
C LYS A 106 -18.19 -4.70 1.58
N LYS A 107 -17.20 -4.08 0.91
CA LYS A 107 -15.80 -4.45 1.08
C LYS A 107 -14.85 -3.27 0.99
N ILE A 108 -13.89 -3.25 1.91
CA ILE A 108 -12.71 -2.38 1.84
C ILE A 108 -11.46 -3.25 1.89
N VAL A 109 -10.54 -3.04 0.95
CA VAL A 109 -9.20 -3.61 0.99
C VAL A 109 -8.23 -2.48 1.32
N PHE A 110 -7.54 -2.59 2.45
CA PHE A 110 -6.66 -1.55 2.97
C PHE A 110 -5.20 -1.96 2.89
N ILE A 111 -4.39 -1.08 2.31
CA ILE A 111 -2.93 -1.26 2.30
C ILE A 111 -2.35 -0.63 3.57
N SER A 112 -2.15 -1.48 4.58
CA SER A 112 -1.44 -1.16 5.82
C SER A 112 0.07 -1.34 5.64
N SER A 113 0.82 -1.49 6.69
CA SER A 113 2.28 -1.54 6.64
C SER A 113 2.87 -2.45 7.71
N ASN A 114 4.07 -2.98 7.46
CA ASN A 114 4.87 -3.65 8.47
C ASN A 114 5.58 -2.67 9.43
N CYS A 115 5.46 -1.34 9.24
CA CYS A 115 5.93 -0.32 10.18
C CYS A 115 5.15 -0.28 11.52
N LEU A 116 4.28 -1.26 11.74
CA LEU A 116 3.51 -1.43 12.98
C LEU A 116 4.36 -1.94 14.15
N TRP A 117 5.54 -2.49 13.86
CA TRP A 117 6.45 -3.01 14.89
C TRP A 117 7.76 -2.24 14.89
N ALA A 118 8.21 -1.87 16.09
CA ALA A 118 9.40 -1.06 16.33
C ALA A 118 10.61 -1.86 16.79
N LYS A 119 10.49 -3.17 16.89
CA LYS A 119 11.55 -4.09 17.36
C LYS A 119 12.03 -5.01 16.25
N ASN A 120 13.25 -5.49 16.39
CA ASN A 120 13.70 -6.62 15.58
C ASN A 120 13.08 -7.91 16.08
N PHE A 121 12.85 -8.83 15.18
CA PHE A 121 12.32 -10.16 15.48
C PHE A 121 13.33 -11.21 15.03
N ASP A 122 13.48 -12.24 15.86
CA ASP A 122 14.33 -13.41 15.55
C ASP A 122 13.58 -14.47 14.72
N SER A 123 12.25 -14.31 14.63
CA SER A 123 11.36 -15.18 13.87
C SER A 123 10.38 -14.36 13.02
N PRO A 124 9.73 -14.95 12.02
CA PRO A 124 8.67 -14.28 11.27
C PRO A 124 7.54 -13.78 12.18
N VAL A 125 7.10 -12.55 11.93
CA VAL A 125 5.99 -11.92 12.67
C VAL A 125 4.68 -12.48 12.15
N THR A 126 3.82 -12.95 13.04
CA THR A 126 2.46 -13.37 12.73
C THR A 126 1.47 -12.22 12.94
N GLU A 127 0.24 -12.39 12.46
CA GLU A 127 -0.82 -11.40 12.59
C GLU A 127 -1.24 -11.17 14.05
N ASP A 128 -1.04 -12.18 14.92
CA ASP A 128 -1.34 -12.14 16.37
C ASP A 128 -0.32 -11.33 17.17
N GLU A 129 0.85 -11.02 16.59
CA GLU A 129 1.84 -10.19 17.28
C GLU A 129 1.30 -8.77 17.46
N GLU A 130 1.23 -8.33 18.71
CA GLU A 130 0.65 -7.02 19.04
C GLU A 130 1.45 -5.86 18.42
N PRO A 131 0.80 -4.99 17.63
CA PRO A 131 1.46 -3.83 17.05
C PRO A 131 1.88 -2.82 18.11
N ASN A 132 3.13 -2.33 17.99
CA ASN A 132 3.67 -1.27 18.85
C ASN A 132 4.48 -0.26 18.03
N PRO A 133 3.83 0.53 17.15
CA PRO A 133 4.51 1.47 16.29
C PRO A 133 5.09 2.66 17.07
N VAL A 134 6.36 2.98 16.78
CA VAL A 134 7.04 4.16 17.34
C VAL A 134 6.80 5.39 16.46
N GLU A 135 6.94 5.22 15.16
CA GLU A 135 6.83 6.29 14.18
C GLU A 135 5.38 6.69 13.93
N ILE A 136 5.15 7.98 13.65
CA ILE A 136 3.81 8.53 13.39
C ILE A 136 3.10 7.84 12.22
N TYR A 137 3.85 7.42 11.21
CA TYR A 137 3.30 6.70 10.07
C TYR A 137 2.73 5.34 10.49
N GLY A 138 3.51 4.54 11.23
CA GLY A 138 3.02 3.26 11.77
C GLY A 138 1.80 3.46 12.67
N LYS A 139 1.83 4.48 13.56
CA LYS A 139 0.67 4.83 14.41
C LYS A 139 -0.56 5.18 13.58
N SER A 140 -0.41 5.94 12.50
CA SER A 140 -1.53 6.30 11.63
C SER A 140 -2.11 5.09 10.88
N LYS A 141 -1.25 4.14 10.46
CA LYS A 141 -1.71 2.90 9.84
C LYS A 141 -2.46 2.01 10.82
N LEU A 142 -1.95 1.86 12.04
CA LEU A 142 -2.63 1.11 13.11
C LEU A 142 -4.01 1.71 13.44
N GLU A 143 -4.12 3.03 13.50
CA GLU A 143 -5.40 3.68 13.74
C GLU A 143 -6.37 3.47 12.57
N GLY A 144 -5.88 3.48 11.32
CA GLY A 144 -6.65 3.10 10.14
C GLY A 144 -7.19 1.67 10.22
N GLU A 145 -6.39 0.69 10.65
CA GLU A 145 -6.83 -0.68 10.88
C GLU A 145 -7.99 -0.74 11.88
N LYS A 146 -7.87 -0.05 13.02
CA LYS A 146 -8.92 0.01 14.04
C LYS A 146 -10.22 0.62 13.53
N ILE A 147 -10.12 1.69 12.72
CA ILE A 147 -11.29 2.31 12.10
C ILE A 147 -12.02 1.31 11.21
N LEU A 148 -11.29 0.63 10.34
CA LEU A 148 -11.86 -0.29 9.36
C LEU A 148 -12.44 -1.56 9.98
N LEU A 149 -11.93 -1.98 11.14
CA LEU A 149 -12.42 -3.13 11.89
C LEU A 149 -13.49 -2.78 12.93
N SER A 150 -13.91 -1.52 13.04
CA SER A 150 -14.84 -1.07 14.09
C SER A 150 -16.26 -1.63 13.95
N GLN A 151 -16.71 -1.97 12.73
CA GLN A 151 -18.04 -2.49 12.46
C GLN A 151 -17.97 -3.64 11.42
N PRO A 152 -17.39 -4.79 11.78
CA PRO A 152 -17.13 -5.89 10.83
C PRO A 152 -18.42 -6.50 10.25
N ASP A 153 -19.53 -6.40 10.98
CA ASP A 153 -20.84 -6.90 10.51
C ASP A 153 -21.45 -6.04 9.38
N LYS A 154 -20.92 -4.83 9.14
CA LYS A 154 -21.44 -3.93 8.12
C LYS A 154 -20.60 -3.89 6.86
N ILE A 155 -19.27 -3.89 7.01
CA ILE A 155 -18.31 -3.88 5.91
C ILE A 155 -17.22 -4.89 6.20
N ASN A 156 -16.98 -5.80 5.26
CA ASN A 156 -15.83 -6.69 5.30
C ASN A 156 -14.55 -5.93 4.96
N SER A 157 -13.62 -5.86 5.89
CA SER A 157 -12.35 -5.16 5.73
C SER A 157 -11.19 -6.16 5.66
N ILE A 158 -10.53 -6.24 4.51
CA ILE A 158 -9.30 -7.01 4.34
C ILE A 158 -8.12 -6.05 4.45
N ILE A 159 -7.23 -6.32 5.38
CA ILE A 159 -6.09 -5.46 5.70
C ILE A 159 -4.80 -6.19 5.33
N PHE A 160 -4.00 -5.61 4.46
CA PHE A 160 -2.68 -6.11 4.11
C PHE A 160 -1.58 -5.31 4.79
N ARG A 161 -0.90 -5.90 5.78
CA ARG A 161 0.31 -5.35 6.40
C ARG A 161 1.50 -5.63 5.50
N SER A 162 1.76 -4.70 4.60
CA SER A 162 2.72 -4.83 3.52
C SER A 162 4.11 -4.34 3.92
N PRO A 163 5.19 -5.04 3.55
CA PRO A 163 6.55 -4.50 3.56
C PRO A 163 6.73 -3.49 2.41
N THR A 164 7.99 -3.16 2.10
CA THR A 164 8.30 -2.30 0.95
C THR A 164 7.78 -2.92 -0.35
N ILE A 165 6.88 -2.19 -1.01
CA ILE A 165 6.32 -2.59 -2.31
C ILE A 165 7.29 -2.15 -3.41
N MET A 166 7.64 -3.07 -4.31
CA MET A 166 8.61 -2.86 -5.39
C MET A 166 8.05 -3.25 -6.76
N ASP A 167 8.42 -2.49 -7.76
CA ASP A 167 8.27 -2.82 -9.20
C ASP A 167 9.19 -1.90 -10.02
N GLU A 168 9.17 -2.00 -11.33
CA GLU A 168 9.81 -1.06 -12.24
C GLU A 168 9.41 0.39 -11.89
N GLY A 169 10.39 1.28 -11.84
CA GLY A 169 10.20 2.69 -11.48
C GLY A 169 10.10 2.98 -9.97
N ARG A 170 10.03 1.96 -9.11
CA ARG A 170 10.10 2.14 -7.65
C ARG A 170 10.89 1.03 -6.98
N LEU A 171 12.16 1.25 -6.89
CA LEU A 171 13.11 0.31 -6.27
C LEU A 171 13.32 0.61 -4.77
N GLY A 172 12.73 1.68 -4.24
CA GLY A 172 12.86 2.09 -2.86
C GLY A 172 14.34 2.29 -2.47
N LEU A 173 14.71 1.75 -1.32
CA LEU A 173 16.10 1.79 -0.84
C LEU A 173 17.09 1.10 -1.80
N LEU A 174 16.63 0.11 -2.56
CA LEU A 174 17.48 -0.62 -3.52
C LEU A 174 17.80 0.22 -4.78
N GLY A 175 17.07 1.29 -5.07
CA GLY A 175 17.37 2.19 -6.20
C GLY A 175 18.77 2.78 -6.09
N ILE A 176 19.11 3.33 -4.92
CA ILE A 176 20.44 3.87 -4.64
C ILE A 176 21.52 2.77 -4.75
N LEU A 177 21.18 1.56 -4.30
CA LEU A 177 22.06 0.40 -4.40
C LEU A 177 22.37 0.06 -5.87
N PHE A 178 21.37 0.04 -6.73
CA PHE A 178 21.55 -0.30 -8.14
C PHE A 178 22.37 0.76 -8.88
N GLU A 179 22.20 2.05 -8.57
CA GLU A 179 23.07 3.11 -9.10
C GLU A 179 24.54 2.89 -8.72
N PHE A 180 24.83 2.55 -7.46
CA PHE A 180 26.20 2.26 -7.01
C PHE A 180 26.79 1.03 -7.72
N ILE A 181 25.98 0.00 -7.99
CA ILE A 181 26.42 -1.20 -8.71
C ILE A 181 26.73 -0.86 -10.17
N ASP A 182 25.85 -0.12 -10.86
CA ASP A 182 26.07 0.29 -12.25
C ASP A 182 27.32 1.15 -12.43
N GLU A 183 27.59 2.02 -11.44
CA GLU A 183 28.79 2.87 -11.44
C GLU A 183 30.07 2.14 -10.98
N GLY A 184 29.99 0.86 -10.62
CA GLY A 184 31.12 0.08 -10.10
C GLY A 184 31.66 0.58 -8.75
N ARG A 185 30.85 1.30 -7.99
CA ARG A 185 31.21 1.89 -6.69
C ARG A 185 31.13 0.88 -5.56
N LYS A 186 31.80 1.19 -4.44
CA LYS A 186 31.65 0.42 -3.20
C LYS A 186 30.25 0.62 -2.65
N LEU A 187 29.62 -0.49 -2.26
CA LEU A 187 28.28 -0.47 -1.71
C LEU A 187 28.31 -0.12 -0.21
N PRO A 188 27.52 0.86 0.21
CA PRO A 188 27.34 1.13 1.62
C PRO A 188 26.55 -0.02 2.26
N MET A 189 27.09 -0.66 3.28
CA MET A 189 26.43 -1.69 4.06
C MET A 189 25.98 -1.11 5.39
N VAL A 190 24.72 -1.34 5.75
CA VAL A 190 24.20 -1.00 7.08
C VAL A 190 24.44 -2.19 8.01
N GLY A 191 25.27 -1.99 9.03
CA GLY A 191 25.72 -3.08 9.91
C GLY A 191 26.63 -4.07 9.19
N ASP A 192 26.50 -5.35 9.50
CA ASP A 192 27.25 -6.45 8.88
C ASP A 192 26.55 -7.10 7.66
N GLY A 193 25.36 -6.58 7.30
CA GLY A 193 24.57 -7.06 6.17
C GLY A 193 23.83 -8.38 6.42
N THR A 194 23.82 -8.89 7.66
CA THR A 194 23.08 -10.11 8.00
C THR A 194 21.59 -9.86 8.23
N ASN A 195 21.20 -8.60 8.43
CA ASN A 195 19.81 -8.22 8.61
C ASN A 195 18.97 -8.58 7.38
N ARG A 196 17.81 -9.16 7.63
CA ARG A 196 16.84 -9.55 6.60
C ARG A 196 15.85 -8.44 6.37
N TYR A 197 15.47 -8.27 5.11
CA TYR A 197 14.48 -7.27 4.73
C TYR A 197 13.51 -7.87 3.73
N GLN A 198 12.22 -7.83 4.08
CA GLN A 198 11.18 -8.38 3.23
C GLN A 198 10.67 -7.32 2.25
N PHE A 199 10.36 -7.78 1.04
CA PHE A 199 9.74 -7.00 -0.01
C PHE A 199 8.49 -7.70 -0.52
N ILE A 200 7.65 -6.97 -1.24
CA ILE A 200 6.59 -7.54 -2.04
C ILE A 200 6.59 -6.93 -3.44
N TYR A 201 6.40 -7.77 -4.45
CA TYR A 201 6.24 -7.32 -5.82
C TYR A 201 4.84 -6.70 -5.99
N ALA A 202 4.77 -5.50 -6.58
CA ALA A 202 3.51 -4.76 -6.67
C ALA A 202 2.40 -5.52 -7.38
N LYS A 203 2.74 -6.31 -8.41
CA LYS A 203 1.74 -7.12 -9.13
C LYS A 203 1.23 -8.30 -8.31
N ASP A 204 2.04 -8.87 -7.40
CA ASP A 204 1.58 -9.90 -6.49
C ASP A 204 0.64 -9.31 -5.42
N LEU A 205 0.94 -8.13 -4.91
CA LEU A 205 0.03 -7.41 -4.02
C LEU A 205 -1.27 -7.03 -4.74
N ALA A 206 -1.22 -6.60 -6.01
CA ALA A 206 -2.43 -6.32 -6.78
C ALA A 206 -3.28 -7.57 -7.00
N LYS A 207 -2.66 -8.73 -7.24
CA LYS A 207 -3.35 -10.01 -7.31
C LYS A 207 -3.97 -10.39 -5.97
N ALA A 208 -3.28 -10.16 -4.84
CA ALA A 208 -3.84 -10.40 -3.52
C ALA A 208 -5.05 -9.49 -3.25
N CYS A 209 -5.01 -8.22 -3.66
CA CYS A 209 -6.14 -7.30 -3.59
C CYS A 209 -7.35 -7.81 -4.39
N ASP A 210 -7.13 -8.36 -5.59
CA ASP A 210 -8.18 -8.95 -6.41
C ASP A 210 -8.78 -10.20 -5.73
N LEU A 211 -7.94 -11.09 -5.20
CA LEU A 211 -8.40 -12.27 -4.45
C LEU A 211 -9.20 -11.89 -3.19
N ALA A 212 -8.86 -10.79 -2.54
CA ALA A 212 -9.58 -10.29 -1.36
C ALA A 212 -11.05 -9.95 -1.65
N LEU A 213 -11.42 -9.68 -2.92
CA LEU A 213 -12.81 -9.42 -3.31
C LEU A 213 -13.73 -10.61 -3.04
N ALA A 214 -13.21 -11.82 -3.08
CA ALA A 214 -13.98 -13.04 -2.84
C ALA A 214 -14.21 -13.35 -1.34
N ALA A 215 -13.46 -12.72 -0.42
CA ALA A 215 -13.61 -12.96 1.00
C ALA A 215 -14.92 -12.35 1.52
N ASP A 216 -15.68 -13.06 2.35
CA ASP A 216 -16.93 -12.60 2.96
C ASP A 216 -16.80 -12.32 4.48
N TYR A 217 -15.57 -12.09 4.92
CA TYR A 217 -15.17 -11.82 6.30
C TYR A 217 -14.18 -10.64 6.37
N SER A 218 -13.94 -10.15 7.58
CA SER A 218 -12.87 -9.19 7.87
C SER A 218 -11.65 -9.91 8.43
N GLU A 219 -10.45 -9.58 7.93
CA GLU A 219 -9.22 -10.23 8.35
C GLU A 219 -7.99 -9.36 8.09
N ILE A 220 -6.93 -9.60 8.85
CA ILE A 220 -5.61 -8.99 8.69
C ILE A 220 -4.66 -10.05 8.15
N PHE A 221 -3.84 -9.67 7.18
CA PHE A 221 -2.80 -10.53 6.62
C PHE A 221 -1.46 -9.80 6.58
N ASN A 222 -0.42 -10.43 7.12
CA ASN A 222 0.95 -10.06 6.80
C ASN A 222 1.28 -10.58 5.41
N ILE A 223 1.59 -9.69 4.49
CA ILE A 223 1.82 -10.06 3.09
C ILE A 223 3.24 -9.70 2.66
N GLY A 224 3.91 -10.61 1.99
CA GLY A 224 5.30 -10.39 1.53
C GLY A 224 5.82 -11.59 0.75
N ALA A 225 7.06 -11.50 0.27
CA ALA A 225 7.72 -12.63 -0.37
C ALA A 225 8.14 -13.68 0.69
N ASP A 226 8.01 -14.96 0.34
CA ASP A 226 8.37 -16.06 1.23
C ASP A 226 9.90 -16.22 1.40
N ASP A 227 10.67 -15.89 0.35
CA ASP A 227 12.12 -16.02 0.34
C ASP A 227 12.79 -14.71 0.81
N VAL A 228 12.87 -14.53 2.12
CA VAL A 228 13.46 -13.34 2.74
C VAL A 228 14.98 -13.48 2.83
N LYS A 229 15.70 -12.72 2.03
CA LYS A 229 17.16 -12.68 1.98
C LYS A 229 17.75 -11.65 2.93
N SER A 230 18.99 -11.89 3.37
CA SER A 230 19.81 -10.86 3.99
C SER A 230 20.27 -9.82 2.96
N PHE A 231 20.68 -8.64 3.42
CA PHE A 231 21.25 -7.64 2.52
C PHE A 231 22.49 -8.14 1.81
N ASN A 232 23.34 -8.92 2.48
CA ASN A 232 24.51 -9.56 1.84
C ASN A 232 24.10 -10.45 0.65
N GLU A 233 23.08 -11.29 0.81
CA GLU A 233 22.58 -12.16 -0.25
C GLU A 233 21.98 -11.36 -1.42
N VAL A 234 21.21 -10.31 -1.12
CA VAL A 234 20.64 -9.42 -2.14
C VAL A 234 21.75 -8.73 -2.92
N TYR A 235 22.75 -8.17 -2.23
CA TYR A 235 23.87 -7.48 -2.86
C TYR A 235 24.67 -8.41 -3.75
N GLN A 236 25.05 -9.59 -3.27
CA GLN A 236 25.76 -10.60 -4.06
C GLN A 236 24.97 -11.03 -5.29
N TYR A 237 23.67 -11.24 -5.14
CA TYR A 237 22.80 -11.61 -6.26
C TYR A 237 22.82 -10.52 -7.35
N VAL A 238 22.66 -9.25 -6.98
CA VAL A 238 22.61 -8.14 -7.93
C VAL A 238 23.96 -7.91 -8.58
N ILE A 239 25.07 -7.92 -7.83
CA ILE A 239 26.43 -7.81 -8.37
C ILE A 239 26.71 -8.91 -9.39
N ASN A 240 26.36 -10.16 -9.05
CA ASN A 240 26.58 -11.30 -9.95
C ASN A 240 25.74 -11.19 -11.23
N LYS A 241 24.52 -10.65 -11.14
CA LYS A 241 23.65 -10.48 -12.31
C LYS A 241 24.01 -9.29 -13.18
N SER A 242 24.48 -8.19 -12.59
CA SER A 242 24.91 -7.00 -13.33
C SER A 242 26.24 -7.17 -14.06
N GLY A 243 27.05 -8.17 -13.67
CA GLY A 243 28.41 -8.30 -14.15
C GLY A 243 29.36 -7.17 -13.68
N SER A 244 28.91 -6.38 -12.70
CA SER A 244 29.65 -5.26 -12.12
C SER A 244 30.86 -5.74 -11.33
N GLY A 245 31.94 -4.95 -11.37
CA GLY A 245 33.13 -5.15 -10.50
C GLY A 245 32.96 -4.58 -9.09
N SER A 246 31.76 -4.19 -8.69
CA SER A 246 31.45 -3.65 -7.36
C SER A 246 31.77 -4.65 -6.24
N ARG A 247 32.22 -4.14 -5.09
CA ARG A 247 32.64 -4.93 -3.92
C ARG A 247 32.06 -4.35 -2.64
#